data_e7fbdf8533a4220675534d1b81929037
#
_entry.id   e7fbdf8533a4220675534d1b81929037
#
_cell.length_a   1.000
_cell.length_b   1.000
_cell.length_c   1.000
_cell.angle_alpha   90.00
_cell.angle_beta   90.00
_cell.angle_gamma   90.00
#
_symmetry.space_group_name_H-M   'P 1'
#
loop_
_entity.id
_entity.type
_entity.pdbx_description
1 polymer ?
#
loop_
_entity_poly.entity_id
_entity_poly.type
_entity_poly.pdbx_seq_one_letter_code
_entity_poly.pdbx_strand_id
1 'polypeptide(L)'
;MSIENARLNMQAELPGWDFEATAAAADQAWDAELQKVRIETSDDAARRIFYTALYHTMVAPSEFCDVNGDYRGSDGKIYRAAPFVNYTTFSLWDTYRAAQPLMTILHPEKMPDIANTMLHIYRQQGKLPVWHLMGNETDCMVGNPGIPALADAVLKGYGGFDREQAYEALKQSAMLGERGMDLRMKYGYIPCDLFNEAVAYDMEYALADWAVAQVAKELGKTADYDYFLERSKSYRHFFDPQTRFMRGLDSKGRFRTPFNPFRSTHRADDYCEGNAWQYTWLVPHDVEGLIGCFGGKEAFTGKLDSLFVVSSVLEGAASPDISGLIGQYAHGNEPSHHVVYLYTVSYTHLTLPTNSRV
;
A
#
# COMPACT_ATOMS: atom_id res chain seq x y z
N MET A 1 25.12 0.38 -15.88
CA MET A 1 25.98 0.92 -14.79
C MET A 1 27.32 1.42 -15.33
N SER A 2 27.59 1.21 -16.60
CA SER A 2 28.74 1.73 -17.33
C SER A 2 28.34 2.03 -18.79
N ILE A 3 29.23 2.68 -19.58
CA ILE A 3 29.00 2.89 -21.01
C ILE A 3 28.92 1.54 -21.74
N GLU A 4 29.71 0.58 -21.34
CA GLU A 4 29.73 -0.78 -21.88
C GLU A 4 28.39 -1.47 -21.62
N ASN A 5 27.87 -1.37 -20.39
CA ASN A 5 26.55 -1.92 -20.05
C ASN A 5 25.43 -1.25 -20.86
N ALA A 6 25.46 0.08 -21.03
CA ALA A 6 24.47 0.78 -21.83
C ALA A 6 24.48 0.29 -23.31
N ARG A 7 25.67 0.00 -23.86
CA ARG A 7 25.79 -0.60 -25.20
C ARG A 7 25.23 -2.02 -25.25
N LEU A 8 25.48 -2.84 -24.21
CA LEU A 8 24.93 -4.19 -24.12
C LEU A 8 23.41 -4.16 -24.01
N ASN A 9 22.85 -3.26 -23.21
CA ASN A 9 21.38 -3.07 -23.09
C ASN A 9 20.78 -2.71 -24.45
N MET A 10 21.36 -1.72 -25.13
CA MET A 10 20.89 -1.30 -26.45
C MET A 10 20.97 -2.43 -27.48
N GLN A 11 22.06 -3.22 -27.49
CA GLN A 11 22.20 -4.35 -28.41
C GLN A 11 21.22 -5.48 -28.13
N ALA A 12 20.88 -5.71 -26.85
CA ALA A 12 19.93 -6.75 -26.45
C ALA A 12 18.48 -6.35 -26.77
N GLU A 13 18.11 -5.09 -26.54
CA GLU A 13 16.72 -4.63 -26.68
C GLU A 13 16.41 -4.09 -28.08
N LEU A 14 17.42 -3.52 -28.76
CA LEU A 14 17.30 -2.95 -30.11
C LEU A 14 18.41 -3.50 -31.02
N PRO A 15 18.31 -4.77 -31.44
CA PRO A 15 19.38 -5.43 -32.22
C PRO A 15 19.52 -4.89 -33.65
N GLY A 16 18.63 -4.02 -34.11
CA GLY A 16 18.61 -3.43 -35.44
C GLY A 16 18.05 -2.01 -35.47
N TRP A 17 17.97 -1.44 -36.69
CA TRP A 17 17.44 -0.10 -36.95
C TRP A 17 16.12 -0.13 -37.73
N ASP A 18 15.38 -1.23 -37.63
CA ASP A 18 14.07 -1.38 -38.27
C ASP A 18 12.99 -0.88 -37.28
N PHE A 19 12.45 0.30 -37.56
CA PHE A 19 11.42 0.92 -36.73
C PHE A 19 10.13 0.09 -36.70
N GLU A 20 9.67 -0.39 -37.86
CA GLU A 20 8.42 -1.16 -37.96
C GLU A 20 8.52 -2.50 -37.23
N ALA A 21 9.68 -3.16 -37.32
CA ALA A 21 9.92 -4.40 -36.57
C ALA A 21 9.95 -4.15 -35.06
N THR A 22 10.55 -3.04 -34.62
CA THR A 22 10.58 -2.65 -33.19
C THR A 22 9.19 -2.32 -32.66
N ALA A 23 8.41 -1.56 -33.43
CA ALA A 23 7.02 -1.25 -33.08
C ALA A 23 6.16 -2.51 -32.95
N ALA A 24 6.26 -3.41 -33.94
CA ALA A 24 5.54 -4.68 -33.92
C ALA A 24 5.95 -5.58 -32.73
N ALA A 25 7.22 -5.60 -32.36
CA ALA A 25 7.69 -6.34 -31.19
C ALA A 25 7.13 -5.78 -29.88
N ALA A 26 7.05 -4.44 -29.75
CA ALA A 26 6.44 -3.78 -28.59
C ALA A 26 4.94 -4.08 -28.49
N ASP A 27 4.21 -4.01 -29.61
CA ASP A 27 2.79 -4.36 -29.67
C ASP A 27 2.55 -5.81 -29.24
N GLN A 28 3.36 -6.75 -29.75
CA GLN A 28 3.27 -8.16 -29.36
C GLN A 28 3.54 -8.39 -27.87
N ALA A 29 4.52 -7.69 -27.29
CA ALA A 29 4.84 -7.79 -25.88
C ALA A 29 3.68 -7.30 -25.01
N TRP A 30 3.08 -6.15 -25.34
CA TRP A 30 1.92 -5.63 -24.64
C TRP A 30 0.68 -6.51 -24.82
N ASP A 31 0.43 -7.01 -26.02
CA ASP A 31 -0.68 -7.93 -26.29
C ASP A 31 -0.56 -9.19 -25.44
N ALA A 32 0.63 -9.76 -25.30
CA ALA A 32 0.86 -10.93 -24.48
C ALA A 32 0.52 -10.69 -23.00
N GLU A 33 0.88 -9.52 -22.46
CA GLU A 33 0.58 -9.15 -21.08
C GLU A 33 -0.92 -8.86 -20.88
N LEU A 34 -1.55 -8.09 -21.77
CA LEU A 34 -2.96 -7.73 -21.66
C LEU A 34 -3.88 -8.93 -21.85
N GLN A 35 -3.49 -9.92 -22.66
CA GLN A 35 -4.27 -11.16 -22.88
C GLN A 35 -4.28 -12.12 -21.68
N LYS A 36 -3.52 -11.88 -20.64
CA LYS A 36 -3.60 -12.63 -19.37
C LYS A 36 -5.01 -12.54 -18.75
N VAL A 37 -5.75 -11.47 -19.05
CA VAL A 37 -7.15 -11.32 -18.66
C VAL A 37 -8.01 -11.11 -19.92
N ARG A 38 -9.02 -11.95 -20.09
CA ARG A 38 -9.96 -11.84 -21.21
C ARG A 38 -11.34 -11.49 -20.69
N ILE A 39 -11.93 -10.44 -21.23
CA ILE A 39 -13.31 -10.06 -20.94
C ILE A 39 -14.18 -10.20 -22.19
N GLU A 40 -15.43 -10.59 -21.96
CA GLU A 40 -16.46 -10.62 -23.01
C GLU A 40 -17.48 -9.53 -22.71
N THR A 41 -17.63 -8.61 -23.66
CA THR A 41 -18.61 -7.52 -23.57
C THR A 41 -18.97 -7.05 -24.97
N SER A 42 -20.22 -6.65 -25.16
CA SER A 42 -20.70 -5.98 -26.37
C SER A 42 -20.45 -4.46 -26.35
N ASP A 43 -19.99 -3.91 -25.20
CA ASP A 43 -19.67 -2.50 -25.03
C ASP A 43 -18.19 -2.26 -25.30
N ASP A 44 -17.88 -1.66 -26.45
CA ASP A 44 -16.49 -1.35 -26.86
C ASP A 44 -15.86 -0.28 -25.96
N ALA A 45 -16.64 0.64 -25.37
CA ALA A 45 -16.12 1.63 -24.44
C ALA A 45 -15.69 0.97 -23.14
N ALA A 46 -16.52 0.08 -22.58
CA ALA A 46 -16.19 -0.71 -21.40
C ALA A 46 -14.94 -1.57 -21.62
N ARG A 47 -14.83 -2.22 -22.79
CA ARG A 47 -13.64 -2.99 -23.15
C ARG A 47 -12.38 -2.13 -23.18
N ARG A 48 -12.44 -0.97 -23.80
CA ARG A 48 -11.31 -0.03 -23.84
C ARG A 48 -10.92 0.47 -22.45
N ILE A 49 -11.88 0.85 -21.61
CA ILE A 49 -11.64 1.27 -20.23
C ILE A 49 -10.93 0.16 -19.47
N PHE A 50 -11.43 -1.07 -19.55
CA PHE A 50 -10.85 -2.21 -18.85
C PHE A 50 -9.38 -2.43 -19.22
N TYR A 51 -9.07 -2.54 -20.51
CA TYR A 51 -7.68 -2.80 -20.94
C TYR A 51 -6.76 -1.60 -20.73
N THR A 52 -7.27 -0.38 -20.79
CA THR A 52 -6.50 0.82 -20.41
C THR A 52 -6.16 0.79 -18.91
N ALA A 53 -7.12 0.43 -18.05
CA ALA A 53 -6.87 0.28 -16.62
C ALA A 53 -5.87 -0.86 -16.35
N LEU A 54 -6.03 -1.99 -17.00
CA LEU A 54 -5.10 -3.12 -16.88
C LEU A 54 -3.67 -2.73 -17.30
N TYR A 55 -3.51 -2.01 -18.43
CA TYR A 55 -2.23 -1.46 -18.87
C TYR A 55 -1.60 -0.58 -17.79
N HIS A 56 -2.36 0.33 -17.18
CA HIS A 56 -1.84 1.21 -16.14
C HIS A 56 -1.32 0.45 -14.91
N THR A 57 -1.86 -0.72 -14.57
CA THR A 57 -1.36 -1.53 -13.47
C THR A 57 0.03 -2.12 -13.72
N MET A 58 0.52 -2.10 -14.95
CA MET A 58 1.78 -2.70 -15.37
C MET A 58 2.88 -1.67 -15.67
N VAL A 59 2.60 -0.35 -15.52
CA VAL A 59 3.59 0.71 -15.76
C VAL A 59 4.66 0.76 -14.67
N ALA A 60 4.33 0.34 -13.46
CA ALA A 60 5.25 0.23 -12.33
C ALA A 60 4.95 -1.07 -11.54
N PRO A 61 5.97 -1.66 -10.89
CA PRO A 61 7.38 -1.25 -10.81
C PRO A 61 8.12 -1.41 -12.15
N SER A 62 9.24 -0.67 -12.29
CA SER A 62 10.08 -0.71 -13.50
C SER A 62 11.34 -1.54 -13.24
N GLU A 63 11.83 -2.25 -14.24
CA GLU A 63 13.13 -2.94 -14.18
C GLU A 63 14.26 -1.91 -14.01
N PHE A 64 15.17 -2.16 -13.09
CA PHE A 64 16.26 -1.27 -12.72
C PHE A 64 17.58 -2.04 -12.60
N CYS A 65 17.92 -2.76 -13.63
CA CYS A 65 19.20 -3.44 -13.79
C CYS A 65 19.60 -3.45 -15.26
N ASP A 66 20.90 -3.63 -15.49
CA ASP A 66 21.44 -3.87 -16.84
C ASP A 66 21.17 -5.33 -17.24
N VAL A 67 21.20 -5.64 -18.53
CA VAL A 67 20.96 -7.00 -19.07
C VAL A 67 21.91 -8.07 -18.52
N ASN A 68 23.08 -7.67 -17.99
CA ASN A 68 24.02 -8.56 -17.33
C ASN A 68 23.76 -8.71 -15.82
N GLY A 69 22.67 -8.17 -15.30
CA GLY A 69 22.28 -8.21 -13.89
C GLY A 69 22.97 -7.18 -12.99
N ASP A 70 23.73 -6.22 -13.55
CA ASP A 70 24.32 -5.15 -12.76
C ASP A 70 23.25 -4.12 -12.38
N TYR A 71 23.22 -3.65 -11.13
CA TYR A 71 22.31 -2.59 -10.71
C TYR A 71 22.93 -1.68 -9.65
N ARG A 72 22.38 -0.48 -9.48
CA ARG A 72 22.74 0.45 -8.42
C ARG A 72 21.82 0.22 -7.22
N GLY A 73 22.43 -0.08 -6.06
CA GLY A 73 21.69 -0.26 -4.80
C GLY A 73 21.31 1.06 -4.13
N SER A 74 20.42 0.95 -3.11
CA SER A 74 19.97 2.08 -2.28
C SER A 74 21.12 2.75 -1.50
N ASP A 75 22.23 2.04 -1.27
CA ASP A 75 23.45 2.55 -0.65
C ASP A 75 24.40 3.25 -1.66
N GLY A 76 23.96 3.40 -2.90
CA GLY A 76 24.72 4.02 -4.00
C GLY A 76 25.80 3.14 -4.61
N LYS A 77 26.01 1.92 -4.12
CA LYS A 77 27.00 0.99 -4.67
C LYS A 77 26.47 0.25 -5.89
N ILE A 78 27.39 -0.23 -6.73
CA ILE A 78 27.08 -1.09 -7.86
C ILE A 78 27.20 -2.56 -7.45
N TYR A 79 26.09 -3.27 -7.59
CA TYR A 79 25.99 -4.71 -7.43
C TYR A 79 26.11 -5.38 -8.79
N ARG A 80 26.86 -6.48 -8.85
CA ARG A 80 27.24 -7.14 -10.12
C ARG A 80 26.53 -8.47 -10.27
N ALA A 81 26.07 -8.76 -11.50
CA ALA A 81 25.55 -10.05 -11.90
C ALA A 81 24.53 -10.63 -10.92
N ALA A 82 23.55 -9.81 -10.50
CA ALA A 82 22.48 -10.26 -9.62
C ALA A 82 21.73 -11.42 -10.28
N PRO A 83 21.39 -12.49 -9.54
CA PRO A 83 20.66 -13.64 -10.07
C PRO A 83 19.14 -13.40 -10.14
N PHE A 84 18.68 -12.16 -10.08
CA PHE A 84 17.28 -11.73 -10.13
C PHE A 84 17.18 -10.40 -10.88
N VAL A 85 15.99 -10.10 -11.39
CA VAL A 85 15.68 -8.79 -11.96
C VAL A 85 15.42 -7.80 -10.83
N ASN A 86 16.26 -6.76 -10.76
CA ASN A 86 16.07 -5.70 -9.78
C ASN A 86 15.07 -4.67 -10.28
N TYR A 87 14.15 -4.25 -9.40
CA TYR A 87 13.08 -3.29 -9.70
C TYR A 87 13.24 -1.97 -8.97
N THR A 88 12.56 -0.95 -9.47
CA THR A 88 12.40 0.37 -8.85
C THR A 88 10.99 0.92 -9.10
N THR A 89 10.73 2.15 -8.69
CA THR A 89 9.42 2.80 -8.79
C THR A 89 8.38 2.04 -7.97
N PHE A 90 8.74 1.80 -6.71
CA PHE A 90 7.87 1.19 -5.72
C PHE A 90 7.07 2.26 -4.97
N SER A 91 5.91 2.60 -5.50
CA SER A 91 4.88 3.41 -4.86
C SER A 91 4.06 2.52 -3.91
N LEU A 92 4.71 2.00 -2.85
CA LEU A 92 4.12 0.89 -2.08
C LEU A 92 2.94 1.32 -1.22
N TRP A 93 2.90 2.57 -0.75
CA TRP A 93 1.74 3.09 -0.02
C TRP A 93 0.46 3.00 -0.84
N ASP A 94 0.57 3.21 -2.15
CA ASP A 94 -0.53 3.10 -3.10
C ASP A 94 -0.79 1.64 -3.46
N THR A 95 0.26 0.91 -3.83
CA THR A 95 0.15 -0.37 -4.54
C THR A 95 -0.08 -1.57 -3.63
N TYR A 96 0.30 -1.53 -2.34
CA TYR A 96 0.06 -2.66 -1.42
C TYR A 96 -1.43 -3.00 -1.28
N ARG A 97 -2.31 -2.01 -1.52
CA ARG A 97 -3.76 -2.12 -1.34
C ARG A 97 -4.43 -3.01 -2.37
N ALA A 98 -3.97 -2.93 -3.63
CA ALA A 98 -4.59 -3.68 -4.72
C ALA A 98 -3.59 -4.13 -5.81
N ALA A 99 -2.70 -3.26 -6.29
CA ALA A 99 -1.82 -3.58 -7.44
C ALA A 99 -0.82 -4.69 -7.10
N GLN A 100 -0.17 -4.67 -5.93
CA GLN A 100 0.73 -5.77 -5.51
C GLN A 100 -0.03 -7.10 -5.36
N PRO A 101 -1.19 -7.18 -4.68
CA PRO A 101 -2.03 -8.38 -4.70
C PRO A 101 -2.44 -8.83 -6.11
N LEU A 102 -2.77 -7.91 -7.01
CA LEU A 102 -3.09 -8.24 -8.41
C LEU A 102 -1.89 -8.84 -9.14
N MET A 103 -0.68 -8.30 -8.92
CA MET A 103 0.55 -8.85 -9.51
C MET A 103 0.79 -10.30 -9.08
N THR A 104 0.44 -10.68 -7.86
CA THR A 104 0.55 -12.09 -7.44
C THR A 104 -0.36 -13.02 -8.25
N ILE A 105 -1.41 -12.53 -8.87
CA ILE A 105 -2.34 -13.30 -9.71
C ILE A 105 -1.90 -13.28 -11.17
N LEU A 106 -1.54 -12.11 -11.70
CA LEU A 106 -1.27 -11.91 -13.12
C LEU A 106 0.19 -12.16 -13.51
N HIS A 107 1.11 -11.94 -12.55
CA HIS A 107 2.55 -12.02 -12.77
C HIS A 107 3.26 -12.84 -11.67
N PRO A 108 2.79 -14.06 -11.35
CA PRO A 108 3.38 -14.88 -10.29
C PRO A 108 4.86 -15.15 -10.54
N GLU A 109 5.30 -15.18 -11.80
CA GLU A 109 6.68 -15.36 -12.22
C GLU A 109 7.62 -14.22 -11.81
N LYS A 110 7.09 -13.00 -11.61
CA LYS A 110 7.87 -11.82 -11.19
C LYS A 110 7.99 -11.69 -9.67
N MET A 111 7.16 -12.40 -8.92
CA MET A 111 7.12 -12.25 -7.45
C MET A 111 8.42 -12.58 -6.75
N PRO A 112 9.19 -13.62 -7.14
CA PRO A 112 10.51 -13.88 -6.55
C PRO A 112 11.49 -12.72 -6.71
N ASP A 113 11.51 -12.09 -7.88
CA ASP A 113 12.41 -10.97 -8.19
C ASP A 113 12.01 -9.70 -7.43
N ILE A 114 10.72 -9.42 -7.32
CA ILE A 114 10.19 -8.30 -6.52
C ILE A 114 10.54 -8.50 -5.04
N ALA A 115 10.34 -9.69 -4.50
CA ALA A 115 10.70 -10.00 -3.11
C ALA A 115 12.21 -9.88 -2.86
N ASN A 116 13.05 -10.43 -3.76
CA ASN A 116 14.50 -10.28 -3.67
C ASN A 116 14.93 -8.80 -3.75
N THR A 117 14.32 -8.00 -4.64
CA THR A 117 14.57 -6.56 -4.71
C THR A 117 14.30 -5.88 -3.36
N MET A 118 13.13 -6.14 -2.74
CA MET A 118 12.79 -5.58 -1.41
C MET A 118 13.78 -6.01 -0.32
N LEU A 119 14.22 -7.28 -0.34
CA LEU A 119 15.22 -7.80 0.60
C LEU A 119 16.60 -7.18 0.39
N HIS A 120 16.99 -6.91 -0.85
CA HIS A 120 18.24 -6.22 -1.16
C HIS A 120 18.20 -4.74 -0.74
N ILE A 121 17.07 -4.06 -0.96
CA ILE A 121 16.86 -2.70 -0.45
C ILE A 121 16.97 -2.71 1.09
N TYR A 122 16.30 -3.66 1.78
CA TYR A 122 16.44 -3.80 3.23
C TYR A 122 17.90 -3.97 3.68
N ARG A 123 18.67 -4.83 3.03
CA ARG A 123 20.11 -5.04 3.36
C ARG A 123 20.94 -3.79 3.14
N GLN A 124 20.58 -2.96 2.18
CA GLN A 124 21.33 -1.77 1.75
C GLN A 124 21.03 -0.53 2.59
N GLN A 125 19.77 -0.37 3.07
CA GLN A 125 19.34 0.81 3.79
C GLN A 125 18.84 0.53 5.22
N GLY A 126 18.73 -0.74 5.64
CA GLY A 126 18.32 -1.13 6.99
C GLY A 126 16.81 -1.24 7.21
N LYS A 127 16.00 -1.00 6.17
CA LYS A 127 14.53 -1.11 6.21
C LYS A 127 13.96 -1.52 4.85
N LEU A 128 12.76 -2.07 4.85
CA LEU A 128 12.00 -2.31 3.63
C LEU A 128 11.62 -0.97 2.95
N PRO A 129 11.40 -0.97 1.63
CA PRO A 129 11.06 0.26 0.92
C PRO A 129 9.69 0.81 1.34
N VAL A 130 9.57 2.14 1.33
CA VAL A 130 8.32 2.88 1.48
C VAL A 130 7.88 3.43 0.12
N TRP A 131 8.72 4.26 -0.49
CA TRP A 131 8.51 4.83 -1.80
C TRP A 131 9.86 4.95 -2.53
N HIS A 132 10.36 3.83 -3.01
CA HIS A 132 11.69 3.70 -3.61
C HIS A 132 11.69 4.11 -5.08
N LEU A 133 12.47 5.11 -5.45
CA LEU A 133 12.55 5.67 -6.80
C LEU A 133 14.00 5.75 -7.30
N MET A 134 14.27 5.11 -8.45
CA MET A 134 15.56 5.15 -9.16
C MET A 134 16.77 4.85 -8.24
N GLY A 135 16.65 3.80 -7.43
CA GLY A 135 17.71 3.39 -6.49
C GLY A 135 17.83 4.27 -5.24
N ASN A 136 16.81 5.05 -4.88
CA ASN A 136 16.79 5.86 -3.67
C ASN A 136 15.44 5.72 -2.94
N GLU A 137 15.48 5.70 -1.61
CA GLU A 137 14.28 5.81 -0.80
C GLU A 137 13.88 7.28 -0.64
N THR A 138 12.62 7.59 -0.81
CA THR A 138 12.10 8.96 -0.67
C THR A 138 11.39 9.19 0.66
N ASP A 139 10.91 8.13 1.32
CA ASP A 139 10.13 8.18 2.57
C ASP A 139 8.95 9.18 2.52
N CYS A 140 8.44 9.46 1.32
CA CYS A 140 7.49 10.55 1.13
C CYS A 140 6.08 10.27 1.67
N MET A 141 5.71 8.99 1.89
CA MET A 141 4.39 8.59 2.37
C MET A 141 4.41 7.95 3.76
N VAL A 142 3.25 7.88 4.40
CA VAL A 142 3.08 7.37 5.77
C VAL A 142 3.17 5.83 5.84
N GLY A 143 3.49 5.30 7.01
CA GLY A 143 3.53 3.87 7.28
C GLY A 143 4.79 3.16 6.76
N ASN A 144 4.76 1.83 6.81
CA ASN A 144 5.78 0.92 6.29
C ASN A 144 5.19 -0.05 5.26
N PRO A 145 4.76 0.43 4.09
CA PRO A 145 3.98 -0.35 3.12
C PRO A 145 4.75 -1.49 2.47
N GLY A 146 6.07 -1.49 2.51
CA GLY A 146 6.89 -2.64 2.12
C GLY A 146 6.62 -3.89 2.96
N ILE A 147 6.14 -3.72 4.21
CA ILE A 147 5.80 -4.83 5.10
C ILE A 147 4.61 -5.62 4.55
N PRO A 148 3.40 -5.05 4.36
CA PRO A 148 2.28 -5.83 3.83
C PRO A 148 2.55 -6.37 2.42
N ALA A 149 3.29 -5.65 1.57
CA ALA A 149 3.62 -6.11 0.23
C ALA A 149 4.50 -7.38 0.23
N LEU A 150 5.57 -7.41 1.04
CA LEU A 150 6.42 -8.60 1.17
C LEU A 150 5.72 -9.72 1.94
N ALA A 151 4.96 -9.39 2.98
CA ALA A 151 4.20 -10.37 3.75
C ALA A 151 3.18 -11.12 2.89
N ASP A 152 2.51 -10.45 1.96
CA ASP A 152 1.57 -11.05 1.03
C ASP A 152 2.24 -12.12 0.15
N ALA A 153 3.45 -11.86 -0.36
CA ALA A 153 4.22 -12.83 -1.13
C ALA A 153 4.61 -14.05 -0.27
N VAL A 154 5.04 -13.84 0.98
CA VAL A 154 5.38 -14.93 1.91
C VAL A 154 4.16 -15.80 2.22
N LEU A 155 3.03 -15.19 2.57
CA LEU A 155 1.81 -15.87 2.99
C LEU A 155 1.12 -16.62 1.84
N LYS A 156 1.27 -16.12 0.61
CA LYS A 156 0.80 -16.81 -0.62
C LYS A 156 1.72 -17.96 -1.04
N GLY A 157 2.81 -18.19 -0.33
CA GLY A 157 3.70 -19.35 -0.55
C GLY A 157 4.65 -19.18 -1.74
N TYR A 158 4.92 -17.95 -2.19
CA TYR A 158 5.93 -17.72 -3.22
C TYR A 158 7.31 -18.16 -2.73
N GLY A 159 8.07 -18.82 -3.62
CA GLY A 159 9.45 -19.23 -3.41
C GLY A 159 10.44 -18.31 -4.13
N GLY A 160 11.70 -18.76 -4.24
CA GLY A 160 12.77 -18.04 -4.93
C GLY A 160 13.42 -16.93 -4.12
N PHE A 161 13.06 -16.80 -2.84
CA PHE A 161 13.71 -15.91 -1.87
C PHE A 161 13.74 -16.57 -0.49
N ASP A 162 14.59 -16.05 0.40
CA ASP A 162 14.76 -16.57 1.77
C ASP A 162 13.61 -16.06 2.67
N ARG A 163 12.74 -16.98 3.12
CA ARG A 163 11.56 -16.67 3.96
C ARG A 163 11.93 -16.23 5.37
N GLU A 164 12.99 -16.79 5.97
CA GLU A 164 13.46 -16.36 7.30
C GLU A 164 14.04 -14.95 7.22
N GLN A 165 14.79 -14.63 6.17
CA GLN A 165 15.28 -13.31 5.96
C GLN A 165 14.15 -12.31 5.63
N ALA A 166 13.12 -12.73 4.88
CA ALA A 166 11.94 -11.92 4.66
C ALA A 166 11.27 -11.58 6.00
N TYR A 167 11.09 -12.56 6.87
CA TYR A 167 10.56 -12.33 8.20
C TYR A 167 11.42 -11.37 9.04
N GLU A 168 12.74 -11.52 9.02
CA GLU A 168 13.64 -10.61 9.73
C GLU A 168 13.52 -9.17 9.18
N ALA A 169 13.44 -9.01 7.86
CA ALA A 169 13.25 -7.70 7.24
C ALA A 169 11.91 -7.06 7.63
N LEU A 170 10.83 -7.84 7.68
CA LEU A 170 9.51 -7.39 8.16
C LEU A 170 9.60 -6.89 9.61
N LYS A 171 10.14 -7.75 10.51
CA LYS A 171 10.25 -7.47 11.94
C LYS A 171 11.12 -6.24 12.22
N GLN A 172 12.32 -6.18 11.63
CA GLN A 172 13.25 -5.07 11.84
C GLN A 172 12.66 -3.75 11.32
N SER A 173 12.03 -3.76 10.14
CA SER A 173 11.37 -2.56 9.59
C SER A 173 10.22 -2.08 10.48
N ALA A 174 9.46 -3.01 11.09
CA ALA A 174 8.36 -2.67 11.99
C ALA A 174 8.83 -2.16 13.38
N MET A 175 10.10 -2.37 13.73
CA MET A 175 10.69 -1.98 15.02
C MET A 175 11.68 -0.83 14.93
N LEU A 176 11.98 -0.35 13.71
CA LEU A 176 12.95 0.72 13.51
C LEU A 176 12.44 2.04 14.10
N GLY A 177 13.17 2.60 15.06
CA GLY A 177 12.78 3.79 15.85
C GLY A 177 12.88 5.11 15.08
N GLU A 178 12.28 5.16 13.89
CA GLU A 178 12.19 6.38 13.06
C GLU A 178 10.73 6.65 12.66
N ARG A 179 10.47 7.80 12.05
CA ARG A 179 9.17 8.16 11.47
C ARG A 179 7.99 7.97 12.45
N GLY A 180 8.20 8.33 13.73
CA GLY A 180 7.22 8.25 14.81
C GLY A 180 7.11 6.89 15.51
N MET A 181 7.84 5.86 15.05
CA MET A 181 7.81 4.54 15.70
C MET A 181 8.39 4.55 17.11
N ASP A 182 9.40 5.38 17.37
CA ASP A 182 9.95 5.62 18.72
C ASP A 182 8.88 6.16 19.69
N LEU A 183 8.05 7.09 19.22
CA LEU A 183 6.91 7.62 19.98
C LEU A 183 5.85 6.53 20.19
N ARG A 184 5.52 5.76 19.13
CA ARG A 184 4.56 4.66 19.19
C ARG A 184 4.98 3.59 20.19
N MET A 185 6.26 3.21 20.20
CA MET A 185 6.79 2.27 21.19
C MET A 185 6.73 2.80 22.62
N LYS A 186 6.89 4.11 22.81
CA LYS A 186 6.86 4.76 24.12
C LYS A 186 5.45 4.95 24.67
N TYR A 187 4.50 5.36 23.83
CA TYR A 187 3.15 5.75 24.28
C TYR A 187 2.08 4.68 23.97
N GLY A 188 2.39 3.67 23.17
CA GLY A 188 1.42 2.70 22.62
C GLY A 188 0.67 3.22 21.39
N TYR A 189 0.87 4.49 21.03
CA TYR A 189 0.35 5.18 19.85
C TYR A 189 1.25 6.38 19.51
N ILE A 190 1.04 7.01 18.35
CA ILE A 190 1.76 8.24 17.98
C ILE A 190 0.98 9.47 18.44
N PRO A 191 1.53 10.26 19.42
CA PRO A 191 0.84 11.46 19.92
C PRO A 191 0.82 12.58 18.86
N CYS A 192 -0.36 13.15 18.64
CA CYS A 192 -0.59 14.19 17.62
C CYS A 192 0.00 15.56 17.97
N ASP A 193 0.41 15.80 19.24
CA ASP A 193 1.12 16.99 19.66
C ASP A 193 2.64 16.88 19.49
N LEU A 194 3.16 15.70 19.18
CA LEU A 194 4.58 15.42 18.98
C LEU A 194 4.94 15.03 17.55
N PHE A 195 3.94 14.67 16.74
CA PHE A 195 4.17 14.18 15.37
C PHE A 195 3.01 14.58 14.45
N ASN A 196 3.32 15.03 13.25
CA ASN A 196 2.31 15.32 12.20
C ASN A 196 1.81 14.04 11.56
N GLU A 197 0.60 14.06 11.02
CA GLU A 197 -0.05 12.91 10.38
C GLU A 197 -0.10 11.68 11.30
N ALA A 198 -0.16 11.91 12.63
CA ALA A 198 0.00 10.89 13.66
C ALA A 198 -1.00 9.75 13.54
N VAL A 199 -2.27 10.06 13.24
CA VAL A 199 -3.32 9.04 13.04
C VAL A 199 -3.03 8.22 11.79
N ALA A 200 -2.66 8.87 10.68
CA ALA A 200 -2.36 8.18 9.43
C ALA A 200 -1.18 7.22 9.58
N TYR A 201 -0.06 7.69 10.16
CA TYR A 201 1.10 6.83 10.41
C TYR A 201 0.77 5.64 11.29
N ASP A 202 0.06 5.85 12.41
CA ASP A 202 -0.22 4.78 13.37
C ASP A 202 -1.16 3.72 12.79
N MET A 203 -2.18 4.14 12.04
CA MET A 203 -3.12 3.21 11.42
C MET A 203 -2.46 2.36 10.33
N GLU A 204 -1.56 2.94 9.52
CA GLU A 204 -0.73 2.19 8.56
C GLU A 204 0.23 1.23 9.28
N TYR A 205 0.82 1.66 10.41
CA TYR A 205 1.65 0.78 11.24
C TYR A 205 0.85 -0.36 11.88
N ALA A 206 -0.40 -0.11 12.28
CA ALA A 206 -1.27 -1.16 12.82
C ALA A 206 -1.53 -2.27 11.79
N LEU A 207 -1.79 -1.90 10.54
CA LEU A 207 -1.93 -2.86 9.44
C LEU A 207 -0.61 -3.60 9.17
N ALA A 208 0.52 -2.89 9.14
CA ALA A 208 1.83 -3.50 8.96
C ALA A 208 2.15 -4.51 10.08
N ASP A 209 1.84 -4.19 11.33
CA ASP A 209 2.00 -5.10 12.47
C ASP A 209 1.15 -6.35 12.35
N TRP A 210 -0.09 -6.21 11.90
CA TRP A 210 -0.92 -7.37 11.62
C TRP A 210 -0.28 -8.28 10.57
N ALA A 211 0.28 -7.70 9.50
CA ALA A 211 0.96 -8.47 8.46
C ALA A 211 2.19 -9.21 9.02
N VAL A 212 3.01 -8.56 9.86
CA VAL A 212 4.14 -9.23 10.56
C VAL A 212 3.62 -10.36 11.44
N ALA A 213 2.53 -10.16 12.19
CA ALA A 213 1.93 -11.20 13.03
C ALA A 213 1.52 -12.43 12.21
N GLN A 214 0.87 -12.24 11.04
CA GLN A 214 0.47 -13.38 10.22
C GLN A 214 1.67 -14.19 9.72
N VAL A 215 2.76 -13.53 9.29
CA VAL A 215 4.00 -14.24 8.89
C VAL A 215 4.66 -14.91 10.08
N ALA A 216 4.68 -14.27 11.25
CA ALA A 216 5.18 -14.89 12.49
C ALA A 216 4.40 -16.16 12.85
N LYS A 217 3.08 -16.14 12.71
CA LYS A 217 2.21 -17.30 12.91
C LYS A 217 2.54 -18.43 11.95
N GLU A 218 2.66 -18.12 10.67
CA GLU A 218 3.00 -19.09 9.61
C GLU A 218 4.35 -19.77 9.86
N LEU A 219 5.32 -19.03 10.42
CA LEU A 219 6.66 -19.53 10.75
C LEU A 219 6.77 -20.08 12.18
N GLY A 220 5.67 -20.21 12.93
CA GLY A 220 5.66 -20.77 14.30
C GLY A 220 6.31 -19.88 15.37
N LYS A 221 6.47 -18.59 15.12
CA LYS A 221 7.09 -17.60 16.03
C LYS A 221 6.04 -17.00 16.98
N THR A 222 5.54 -17.81 17.90
CA THR A 222 4.36 -17.50 18.75
C THR A 222 4.50 -16.18 19.54
N ALA A 223 5.65 -15.94 20.17
CA ALA A 223 5.85 -14.71 20.96
C ALA A 223 5.76 -13.45 20.11
N ASP A 224 6.32 -13.48 18.90
CA ASP A 224 6.25 -12.35 17.97
C ASP A 224 4.82 -12.21 17.39
N TYR A 225 4.14 -13.33 17.12
CA TYR A 225 2.73 -13.31 16.73
C TYR A 225 1.87 -12.58 17.75
N ASP A 226 1.95 -12.93 19.01
CA ASP A 226 1.17 -12.33 20.10
C ASP A 226 1.49 -10.82 20.24
N TYR A 227 2.77 -10.48 20.20
CA TYR A 227 3.25 -9.11 20.32
C TYR A 227 2.73 -8.21 19.20
N PHE A 228 2.94 -8.61 17.94
CA PHE A 228 2.53 -7.80 16.80
C PHE A 228 1.01 -7.79 16.60
N LEU A 229 0.32 -8.89 16.93
CA LEU A 229 -1.14 -8.92 16.89
C LEU A 229 -1.76 -7.96 17.91
N GLU A 230 -1.21 -7.86 19.11
CA GLU A 230 -1.69 -6.89 20.09
C GLU A 230 -1.40 -5.45 19.64
N ARG A 231 -0.19 -5.19 19.13
CA ARG A 231 0.21 -3.88 18.63
C ARG A 231 -0.61 -3.42 17.42
N SER A 232 -1.10 -4.35 16.60
CA SER A 232 -1.97 -4.06 15.46
C SER A 232 -3.33 -3.45 15.85
N LYS A 233 -3.70 -3.51 17.14
CA LYS A 233 -4.94 -2.95 17.67
C LYS A 233 -4.81 -1.49 18.13
N SER A 234 -3.67 -0.84 17.91
CA SER A 234 -3.41 0.55 18.37
C SER A 234 -4.43 1.55 17.82
N TYR A 235 -5.05 1.28 16.64
CA TYR A 235 -6.10 2.11 16.08
C TYR A 235 -7.25 2.40 17.07
N ARG A 236 -7.47 1.53 18.06
CA ARG A 236 -8.50 1.69 19.10
C ARG A 236 -8.28 2.91 19.99
N HIS A 237 -7.03 3.36 20.16
CA HIS A 237 -6.70 4.57 20.90
C HIS A 237 -7.31 5.82 20.26
N PHE A 238 -7.37 5.85 18.91
CA PHE A 238 -7.84 7.01 18.15
C PHE A 238 -9.35 7.07 18.00
N PHE A 239 -10.07 5.96 18.25
CA PHE A 239 -11.51 5.95 18.10
C PHE A 239 -12.20 6.73 19.22
N ASP A 240 -12.85 7.83 18.85
CA ASP A 240 -13.66 8.62 19.79
C ASP A 240 -15.13 8.16 19.73
N PRO A 241 -15.65 7.52 20.80
CA PRO A 241 -17.01 7.00 20.81
C PRO A 241 -18.10 8.10 20.77
N GLN A 242 -17.76 9.35 21.14
CA GLN A 242 -18.71 10.46 21.11
C GLN A 242 -18.96 10.97 19.68
N THR A 243 -17.87 11.14 18.92
CA THR A 243 -17.95 11.63 17.53
C THR A 243 -18.02 10.51 16.52
N ARG A 244 -17.61 9.29 16.89
CA ARG A 244 -17.48 8.11 16.02
C ARG A 244 -16.53 8.35 14.84
N PHE A 245 -15.37 8.93 15.17
CA PHE A 245 -14.27 9.15 14.24
C PHE A 245 -12.94 8.71 14.86
N MET A 246 -11.99 8.37 14.01
CA MET A 246 -10.58 8.31 14.40
C MET A 246 -10.05 9.73 14.53
N ARG A 247 -9.53 10.09 15.71
CA ARG A 247 -9.07 11.44 16.06
C ARG A 247 -7.67 11.43 16.63
N GLY A 248 -6.90 12.47 16.37
CA GLY A 248 -5.59 12.66 17.01
C GLY A 248 -5.69 12.68 18.53
N LEU A 249 -4.81 11.91 19.18
CA LEU A 249 -4.67 11.79 20.62
C LEU A 249 -3.33 12.43 21.03
N ASP A 250 -3.34 13.35 22.01
CA ASP A 250 -2.11 14.00 22.49
C ASP A 250 -1.31 13.10 23.45
N SER A 251 -0.09 13.49 23.80
CA SER A 251 0.80 12.75 24.71
C SER A 251 0.27 12.58 26.15
N LYS A 252 -0.87 13.20 26.46
CA LYS A 252 -1.60 13.09 27.73
C LYS A 252 -2.88 12.26 27.62
N GLY A 253 -3.13 11.63 26.47
CA GLY A 253 -4.30 10.80 26.22
C GLY A 253 -5.60 11.60 25.97
N ARG A 254 -5.52 12.83 25.49
CA ARG A 254 -6.70 13.68 25.22
C ARG A 254 -6.87 13.86 23.72
N PHE A 255 -8.10 13.76 23.24
CA PHE A 255 -8.39 14.03 21.83
C PHE A 255 -8.13 15.50 21.47
N ARG A 256 -7.52 15.72 20.30
CA ARG A 256 -7.24 17.06 19.75
C ARG A 256 -8.53 17.89 19.64
N THR A 257 -8.46 19.13 20.09
CA THR A 257 -9.53 20.11 20.00
C THR A 257 -9.00 21.45 19.47
N PRO A 258 -9.78 22.21 18.68
CA PRO A 258 -11.11 21.87 18.15
C PRO A 258 -11.07 20.73 17.13
N PHE A 259 -12.17 20.01 16.93
CA PHE A 259 -12.28 18.92 15.96
C PHE A 259 -13.32 19.26 14.90
N ASN A 260 -12.92 19.08 13.63
CA ASN A 260 -13.79 19.18 12.48
C ASN A 260 -13.49 18.02 11.52
N PRO A 261 -14.44 17.08 11.29
CA PRO A 261 -14.18 15.88 10.50
C PRO A 261 -14.00 16.14 9.00
N PHE A 262 -14.34 17.33 8.50
CA PHE A 262 -14.17 17.75 7.09
C PHE A 262 -12.84 18.43 6.82
N ARG A 263 -12.11 18.79 7.88
CA ARG A 263 -10.85 19.52 7.74
C ARG A 263 -9.74 18.59 7.33
N SER A 264 -8.98 19.02 6.33
CA SER A 264 -7.70 18.46 5.92
C SER A 264 -6.69 19.59 5.73
N THR A 265 -5.47 19.40 6.22
CA THR A 265 -4.37 20.31 6.00
C THR A 265 -3.13 19.49 5.68
N HIS A 266 -2.77 19.48 4.41
CA HIS A 266 -1.70 18.64 3.89
C HIS A 266 -0.42 18.75 4.73
N ARG A 267 0.08 17.61 5.23
CA ARG A 267 1.28 17.46 6.06
C ARG A 267 1.30 18.26 7.37
N ALA A 268 0.17 18.77 7.83
CA ALA A 268 0.10 19.65 9.00
C ALA A 268 -1.09 19.36 9.94
N ASP A 269 -1.75 18.23 9.79
CA ASP A 269 -2.79 17.74 10.71
C ASP A 269 -2.56 16.26 11.08
N ASP A 270 -3.60 15.54 11.47
CA ASP A 270 -3.51 14.16 11.95
C ASP A 270 -3.57 13.12 10.83
N TYR A 271 -3.89 13.53 9.58
CA TYR A 271 -4.20 12.65 8.47
C TYR A 271 -3.31 12.98 7.26
N CYS A 272 -2.96 11.97 6.51
CA CYS A 272 -2.22 12.10 5.25
C CYS A 272 -3.20 12.08 4.08
N GLU A 273 -3.21 13.17 3.30
CA GLU A 273 -4.08 13.28 2.10
C GLU A 273 -5.52 12.86 2.37
N GLY A 274 -6.06 13.28 3.50
CA GLY A 274 -7.38 12.89 3.94
C GLY A 274 -7.87 13.70 5.14
N ASN A 275 -9.02 13.32 5.66
CA ASN A 275 -9.60 13.84 6.88
C ASN A 275 -10.19 12.69 7.72
N ALA A 276 -10.89 13.01 8.80
CA ALA A 276 -11.45 12.00 9.68
C ALA A 276 -12.49 11.10 8.98
N TRP A 277 -13.21 11.59 7.97
CA TRP A 277 -14.16 10.79 7.22
C TRP A 277 -13.50 9.66 6.43
N GLN A 278 -12.34 9.91 5.79
CA GLN A 278 -11.62 8.89 5.05
C GLN A 278 -10.88 7.94 5.99
N TYR A 279 -10.17 8.46 6.99
CA TYR A 279 -9.29 7.66 7.84
C TYR A 279 -10.02 6.78 8.87
N THR A 280 -11.27 7.10 9.24
CA THR A 280 -12.05 6.27 10.18
C THR A 280 -12.19 4.80 9.73
N TRP A 281 -12.07 4.54 8.44
CA TRP A 281 -12.25 3.21 7.85
C TRP A 281 -10.94 2.45 7.61
N LEU A 282 -9.77 3.06 7.85
CA LEU A 282 -8.46 2.46 7.54
C LEU A 282 -8.08 1.36 8.57
N VAL A 283 -8.94 0.37 8.72
CA VAL A 283 -8.74 -0.82 9.56
C VAL A 283 -9.13 -2.09 8.78
N PRO A 284 -8.58 -2.32 7.57
CA PRO A 284 -8.97 -3.49 6.78
C PRO A 284 -8.53 -4.82 7.42
N HIS A 285 -7.56 -4.79 8.33
CA HIS A 285 -6.99 -5.95 8.99
C HIS A 285 -7.81 -6.43 10.21
N ASP A 286 -8.73 -5.61 10.76
CA ASP A 286 -9.56 -5.94 11.94
C ASP A 286 -10.95 -5.28 11.82
N VAL A 287 -11.69 -5.62 10.77
CA VAL A 287 -13.01 -5.04 10.48
C VAL A 287 -14.02 -5.34 11.61
N GLU A 288 -14.00 -6.56 12.16
CA GLU A 288 -14.87 -6.91 13.28
C GLU A 288 -14.53 -6.11 14.56
N GLY A 289 -13.23 -5.86 14.81
CA GLY A 289 -12.78 -4.98 15.89
C GLY A 289 -13.25 -3.53 15.70
N LEU A 290 -13.21 -3.03 14.46
CA LEU A 290 -13.73 -1.71 14.12
C LEU A 290 -15.24 -1.64 14.31
N ILE A 291 -16.00 -2.64 13.86
CA ILE A 291 -17.45 -2.76 14.10
C ILE A 291 -17.76 -2.73 15.61
N GLY A 292 -16.94 -3.42 16.40
CA GLY A 292 -17.02 -3.39 17.87
C GLY A 292 -16.84 -1.99 18.46
N CYS A 293 -15.94 -1.17 17.92
CA CYS A 293 -15.76 0.23 18.34
C CYS A 293 -17.03 1.06 18.12
N PHE A 294 -17.77 0.81 17.06
CA PHE A 294 -19.05 1.49 16.78
C PHE A 294 -20.22 0.99 17.66
N GLY A 295 -20.04 -0.10 18.38
CA GLY A 295 -21.09 -0.72 19.18
C GLY A 295 -21.97 -1.72 18.41
N GLY A 296 -21.54 -2.15 17.23
CA GLY A 296 -22.20 -3.18 16.41
C GLY A 296 -22.43 -2.80 14.96
N LYS A 297 -22.88 -3.77 14.18
CA LYS A 297 -23.01 -3.68 12.71
C LYS A 297 -23.95 -2.56 12.26
N GLU A 298 -25.09 -2.39 12.93
CA GLU A 298 -26.07 -1.35 12.57
C GLU A 298 -25.48 0.07 12.69
N ALA A 299 -24.83 0.36 13.83
CA ALA A 299 -24.22 1.66 14.06
C ALA A 299 -23.04 1.92 13.12
N PHE A 300 -22.24 0.89 12.84
CA PHE A 300 -21.15 0.93 11.86
C PHE A 300 -21.68 1.23 10.45
N THR A 301 -22.68 0.48 10.00
CA THR A 301 -23.25 0.65 8.66
C THR A 301 -23.92 2.00 8.48
N GLY A 302 -24.70 2.46 9.46
CA GLY A 302 -25.32 3.78 9.38
C GLY A 302 -24.29 4.92 9.33
N LYS A 303 -23.13 4.75 9.96
CA LYS A 303 -22.02 5.71 9.81
C LYS A 303 -21.35 5.58 8.45
N LEU A 304 -21.18 4.37 7.93
CA LEU A 304 -20.64 4.12 6.60
C LEU A 304 -21.55 4.69 5.50
N ASP A 305 -22.87 4.53 5.62
CA ASP A 305 -23.85 5.17 4.70
C ASP A 305 -23.71 6.69 4.71
N SER A 306 -23.47 7.27 5.89
CA SER A 306 -23.28 8.71 6.03
C SER A 306 -22.08 9.23 5.24
N LEU A 307 -21.02 8.43 5.08
CA LEU A 307 -19.82 8.81 4.29
C LEU A 307 -20.19 9.22 2.86
N PHE A 308 -21.17 8.55 2.24
CA PHE A 308 -21.55 8.75 0.84
C PHE A 308 -22.59 9.85 0.62
N VAL A 309 -23.25 10.34 1.68
CA VAL A 309 -24.33 11.31 1.57
C VAL A 309 -24.07 12.67 2.21
N VAL A 310 -23.02 12.80 3.02
CA VAL A 310 -22.59 14.09 3.59
C VAL A 310 -22.03 15.02 2.51
N SER A 311 -21.86 16.29 2.85
CA SER A 311 -21.27 17.28 1.93
C SER A 311 -19.90 16.81 1.43
N SER A 312 -19.64 17.00 0.12
CA SER A 312 -18.31 16.75 -0.49
C SER A 312 -17.34 17.94 -0.31
N VAL A 313 -17.73 18.98 0.43
CA VAL A 313 -16.85 20.12 0.68
C VAL A 313 -15.75 19.72 1.64
N LEU A 314 -14.50 20.00 1.24
CA LEU A 314 -13.32 19.88 2.09
C LEU A 314 -13.02 21.24 2.74
N GLU A 315 -12.62 21.22 3.98
CA GLU A 315 -12.23 22.43 4.73
C GLU A 315 -10.72 22.42 5.00
N GLY A 316 -10.12 23.61 5.07
CA GLY A 316 -8.67 23.77 5.28
C GLY A 316 -7.87 23.82 3.97
N ALA A 317 -6.57 23.49 4.05
CA ALA A 317 -5.67 23.41 2.90
C ALA A 317 -5.51 21.93 2.46
N ALA A 318 -6.62 21.37 1.96
CA ALA A 318 -6.68 19.97 1.58
C ALA A 318 -5.72 19.64 0.41
N SER A 319 -5.18 18.42 0.41
CA SER A 319 -4.42 17.90 -0.73
C SER A 319 -5.32 17.77 -1.96
N PRO A 320 -4.82 18.09 -3.17
CA PRO A 320 -5.54 17.86 -4.42
C PRO A 320 -5.79 16.37 -4.71
N ASP A 321 -5.06 15.47 -4.04
CA ASP A 321 -5.21 14.01 -4.17
C ASP A 321 -6.55 13.53 -3.63
N ILE A 322 -7.18 14.28 -2.70
CA ILE A 322 -8.52 13.98 -2.20
C ILE A 322 -9.53 14.34 -3.30
N SER A 323 -9.75 13.41 -4.21
CA SER A 323 -10.53 13.61 -5.43
C SER A 323 -11.57 12.50 -5.65
N GLY A 324 -12.42 12.64 -6.67
CA GLY A 324 -13.46 11.66 -7.00
C GLY A 324 -14.50 11.49 -5.89
N LEU A 325 -14.86 12.60 -5.21
CA LEU A 325 -15.70 12.59 -4.01
C LEU A 325 -17.15 12.20 -4.31
N ILE A 326 -17.65 11.22 -3.52
CA ILE A 326 -19.07 10.92 -3.35
C ILE A 326 -19.35 11.09 -1.86
N GLY A 327 -19.99 12.17 -1.47
CA GLY A 327 -19.95 12.60 -0.08
C GLY A 327 -18.50 12.88 0.36
N GLN A 328 -18.04 12.20 1.39
CA GLN A 328 -16.64 12.22 1.81
C GLN A 328 -15.87 10.95 1.41
N TYR A 329 -16.47 10.04 0.64
CA TYR A 329 -15.74 8.94 0.02
C TYR A 329 -14.89 9.48 -1.12
N ALA A 330 -13.59 9.51 -0.95
CA ALA A 330 -12.63 10.00 -1.92
C ALA A 330 -12.13 8.85 -2.82
N HIS A 331 -12.89 8.49 -3.86
CA HIS A 331 -12.53 7.37 -4.74
C HIS A 331 -11.17 7.54 -5.43
N GLY A 332 -10.77 8.76 -5.69
CA GLY A 332 -9.50 9.09 -6.36
C GLY A 332 -8.28 9.02 -5.45
N ASN A 333 -8.40 8.67 -4.16
CA ASN A 333 -7.25 8.52 -3.27
C ASN A 333 -7.25 7.16 -2.56
N GLU A 334 -6.07 6.64 -2.29
CA GLU A 334 -5.76 5.27 -1.89
C GLU A 334 -6.41 4.82 -0.58
N PRO A 335 -6.49 5.62 0.50
CA PRO A 335 -7.13 5.21 1.75
C PRO A 335 -8.59 4.78 1.61
N SER A 336 -9.24 5.11 0.50
CA SER A 336 -10.66 4.81 0.25
C SER A 336 -10.92 3.47 -0.46
N HIS A 337 -9.90 2.84 -1.08
CA HIS A 337 -10.11 1.74 -2.04
C HIS A 337 -10.79 0.50 -1.43
N HIS A 338 -10.57 0.21 -0.16
CA HIS A 338 -11.20 -0.94 0.53
C HIS A 338 -12.58 -0.62 1.11
N VAL A 339 -12.94 0.67 1.25
CA VAL A 339 -14.07 1.12 2.09
C VAL A 339 -15.41 0.59 1.61
N VAL A 340 -15.66 0.58 0.30
CA VAL A 340 -16.92 0.05 -0.27
C VAL A 340 -17.10 -1.44 0.02
N TYR A 341 -16.02 -2.19 0.17
CA TYR A 341 -16.08 -3.62 0.49
C TYR A 341 -16.37 -3.91 1.97
N LEU A 342 -16.32 -2.91 2.85
CA LEU A 342 -16.71 -3.06 4.26
C LEU A 342 -18.19 -3.44 4.41
N TYR A 343 -19.03 -3.12 3.43
CA TYR A 343 -20.41 -3.57 3.39
C TYR A 343 -20.53 -5.09 3.33
N THR A 344 -19.61 -5.79 2.68
CA THR A 344 -19.66 -7.26 2.58
C THR A 344 -19.45 -7.95 3.92
N VAL A 345 -18.79 -7.30 4.87
CA VAL A 345 -18.55 -7.80 6.23
C VAL A 345 -19.70 -7.38 7.17
N SER A 346 -20.24 -6.18 6.98
CA SER A 346 -21.32 -5.64 7.83
C SER A 346 -22.70 -6.19 7.50
N TYR A 347 -22.97 -6.52 6.24
CA TYR A 347 -24.20 -7.17 5.78
C TYR A 347 -23.96 -8.64 5.43
N THR A 348 -24.79 -9.55 5.95
CA THR A 348 -24.69 -10.99 5.66
C THR A 348 -25.14 -11.37 4.25
N HIS A 349 -25.74 -10.45 3.49
CA HIS A 349 -26.35 -10.70 2.17
C HIS A 349 -26.21 -9.50 1.20
N LEU A 350 -25.00 -8.94 1.04
CA LEU A 350 -24.78 -8.11 -0.13
C LEU A 350 -24.53 -9.05 -1.33
N THR A 351 -25.61 -9.45 -2.00
CA THR A 351 -25.49 -9.74 -3.41
C THR A 351 -25.16 -8.41 -4.08
N LEU A 352 -23.92 -8.24 -4.53
CA LEU A 352 -23.60 -7.16 -5.45
C LEU A 352 -24.67 -7.18 -6.54
N PRO A 353 -25.44 -6.10 -6.75
CA PRO A 353 -26.39 -6.09 -7.84
C PRO A 353 -25.61 -6.30 -9.12
N THR A 354 -25.90 -7.38 -9.83
CA THR A 354 -25.30 -7.76 -11.11
C THR A 354 -25.51 -6.69 -12.19
N ASN A 355 -26.12 -5.56 -11.85
CA ASN A 355 -26.44 -4.44 -12.73
C ASN A 355 -26.07 -3.06 -12.17
N SER A 356 -25.19 -2.95 -11.18
CA SER A 356 -24.69 -1.64 -10.78
C SER A 356 -23.75 -1.13 -11.88
N ARG A 357 -24.28 -0.25 -12.71
CA ARG A 357 -23.46 0.69 -13.50
C ARG A 357 -22.85 1.65 -12.48
N VAL A 358 -21.59 1.45 -12.15
CA VAL A 358 -20.74 2.44 -11.54
C VAL A 358 -20.01 3.17 -12.66
#